data_7c13b95f05c8b57ddc6c8abfedd5e8d0
#
_entry.id   7c13b95f05c8b57ddc6c8abfedd5e8d0
#
_cell.length_a   1.000
_cell.length_b   1.000
_cell.length_c   1.000
_cell.angle_alpha   90.00
_cell.angle_beta   90.00
_cell.angle_gamma   90.00
#
_symmetry.space_group_name_H-M   'P 1'
#
loop_
_entity.id
_entity.type
_entity.pdbx_description
1 polymer ?
#
loop_
_entity_poly.entity_id
_entity_poly.type
_entity_poly.pdbx_seq_one_letter_code
_entity_poly.pdbx_strand_id
1 'polypeptide(L)'
;MKKSTLFAQAALCAALAFGAGAASAQTYTKAQLQETYSAFLSSEGFRPEVTPSGNVRFRREGRSYVIYVDENDATYFRLVLAFSAEDKSPQARIRRLEGCNTASAEVKVVKAFLDSDGDPTFSSEMFLVVPGDFKTTLSRLLRATDNAYDKYLKKVAEAK
;
A
#
# COMPACT_ATOMS: atom_id res chain seq x y z
N MET A 1 6.25 -54.82 55.66
CA MET A 1 7.34 -54.06 55.08
C MET A 1 7.05 -53.81 53.62
N LYS A 2 6.49 -52.70 53.22
CA LYS A 2 6.41 -52.11 51.84
C LYS A 2 5.92 -50.69 51.97
N LYS A 3 6.82 -49.78 52.12
CA LYS A 3 6.61 -48.32 51.96
C LYS A 3 7.77 -47.80 51.10
N SER A 4 7.50 -47.29 49.94
CA SER A 4 8.32 -46.34 49.19
C SER A 4 8.17 -46.49 47.67
N THR A 5 7.14 -45.92 47.10
CA THR A 5 7.09 -45.55 45.65
C THR A 5 5.95 -44.57 45.41
N LEU A 6 6.01 -43.37 46.02
CA LEU A 6 4.95 -42.37 45.83
C LEU A 6 5.52 -40.93 45.74
N PHE A 7 6.80 -40.75 45.42
CA PHE A 7 7.42 -39.42 45.36
C PHE A 7 8.06 -39.07 44.01
N ALA A 8 7.82 -39.81 42.93
CA ALA A 8 8.52 -39.55 41.65
C ALA A 8 7.62 -38.99 40.52
N GLN A 9 6.35 -38.64 40.76
CA GLN A 9 5.45 -38.15 39.69
C GLN A 9 5.01 -36.69 39.79
N ALA A 10 5.48 -35.93 40.75
CA ALA A 10 5.08 -34.52 40.91
C ALA A 10 6.05 -33.49 40.29
N ALA A 11 7.16 -33.91 39.70
CA ALA A 11 8.19 -32.99 39.20
C ALA A 11 8.19 -32.73 37.67
N LEU A 12 7.26 -33.32 36.90
CA LEU A 12 7.30 -33.19 35.41
C LEU A 12 6.24 -32.25 34.82
N CYS A 13 5.40 -31.61 35.62
CA CYS A 13 4.36 -30.69 35.11
C CYS A 13 4.69 -29.20 35.23
N ALA A 14 5.85 -28.83 35.74
CA ALA A 14 6.19 -27.42 35.98
C ALA A 14 7.05 -26.75 34.87
N ALA A 15 7.40 -27.45 33.77
CA ALA A 15 8.36 -26.94 32.76
C ALA A 15 7.73 -26.45 31.45
N LEU A 16 6.41 -26.39 31.32
CA LEU A 16 5.72 -26.00 30.06
C LEU A 16 5.04 -24.63 30.09
N ALA A 17 5.30 -23.79 31.08
CA ALA A 17 4.55 -22.54 31.25
C ALA A 17 5.32 -21.23 30.90
N PHE A 18 6.50 -21.26 30.27
CA PHE A 18 7.25 -20.05 29.95
C PHE A 18 7.71 -20.02 28.48
N GLY A 19 6.79 -20.03 27.57
CA GLY A 19 7.04 -19.92 26.12
C GLY A 19 6.06 -19.03 25.38
N ALA A 20 5.29 -18.19 26.08
CA ALA A 20 4.55 -17.12 25.42
C ALA A 20 5.55 -15.98 25.11
N GLY A 21 6.38 -16.16 24.08
CA GLY A 21 7.15 -15.07 23.53
C GLY A 21 6.17 -13.97 23.11
N ALA A 22 6.18 -12.84 23.80
CA ALA A 22 5.49 -11.65 23.36
C ALA A 22 5.97 -11.40 21.93
N ALA A 23 5.09 -11.58 20.94
CA ALA A 23 5.32 -11.10 19.57
C ALA A 23 5.46 -9.59 19.69
N SER A 24 6.68 -9.09 19.81
CA SER A 24 6.95 -7.67 19.76
C SER A 24 6.53 -7.23 18.37
N ALA A 25 5.48 -6.42 18.26
CA ALA A 25 5.11 -5.80 17.01
C ALA A 25 6.34 -5.01 16.53
N GLN A 26 6.91 -5.41 15.40
CA GLN A 26 8.08 -4.74 14.85
C GLN A 26 7.70 -3.32 14.47
N THR A 27 8.27 -2.35 15.17
CA THR A 27 8.07 -0.93 14.87
C THR A 27 9.01 -0.52 13.74
N TYR A 28 8.46 0.10 12.70
CA TYR A 28 9.23 0.61 11.57
C TYR A 28 9.33 2.12 11.66
N THR A 29 10.51 2.67 11.52
CA THR A 29 10.69 4.11 11.38
C THR A 29 10.39 4.55 9.94
N LYS A 30 10.08 5.83 9.74
CA LYS A 30 9.91 6.44 8.41
C LYS A 30 11.11 6.16 7.50
N ALA A 31 12.34 6.30 8.01
CA ALA A 31 13.56 6.04 7.26
C ALA A 31 13.69 4.56 6.82
N GLN A 32 13.32 3.61 7.67
CA GLN A 32 13.33 2.19 7.33
C GLN A 32 12.30 1.86 6.23
N LEU A 33 11.13 2.47 6.27
CA LEU A 33 10.11 2.29 5.22
C LEU A 33 10.59 2.89 3.89
N GLN A 34 11.13 4.11 3.92
CA GLN A 34 11.71 4.76 2.74
C GLN A 34 12.81 3.91 2.10
N GLU A 35 13.73 3.38 2.91
CA GLU A 35 14.79 2.48 2.44
C GLU A 35 14.21 1.19 1.84
N THR A 36 13.25 0.56 2.53
CA THR A 36 12.60 -0.66 2.06
C THR A 36 11.97 -0.49 0.68
N TYR A 37 11.27 0.63 0.46
CA TYR A 37 10.63 0.92 -0.82
C TYR A 37 11.66 1.31 -1.89
N SER A 38 12.61 2.19 -1.54
CA SER A 38 13.59 2.70 -2.50
C SER A 38 14.58 1.62 -2.95
N ALA A 39 15.07 0.78 -2.04
CA ALA A 39 15.99 -0.30 -2.39
C ALA A 39 15.35 -1.30 -3.35
N PHE A 40 14.09 -1.69 -3.10
CA PHE A 40 13.39 -2.60 -4.03
C PHE A 40 13.12 -1.94 -5.38
N LEU A 41 12.61 -0.72 -5.41
CA LEU A 41 12.38 -0.01 -6.68
C LEU A 41 13.66 0.12 -7.49
N SER A 42 14.79 0.39 -6.83
CA SER A 42 16.11 0.46 -7.49
C SER A 42 16.52 -0.89 -8.07
N SER A 43 16.28 -1.99 -7.34
CA SER A 43 16.59 -3.35 -7.83
C SER A 43 15.73 -3.75 -9.05
N GLU A 44 14.52 -3.19 -9.16
CA GLU A 44 13.64 -3.37 -10.32
C GLU A 44 13.95 -2.40 -11.48
N GLY A 45 15.02 -1.61 -11.37
CA GLY A 45 15.48 -0.69 -12.42
C GLY A 45 14.80 0.67 -12.43
N PHE A 46 13.97 1.00 -11.43
CA PHE A 46 13.41 2.33 -11.27
C PHE A 46 14.44 3.29 -10.64
N ARG A 47 14.15 4.57 -10.73
CA ARG A 47 14.93 5.64 -10.05
C ARG A 47 14.04 6.30 -9.01
N PRO A 48 13.94 5.73 -7.79
CA PRO A 48 13.14 6.32 -6.74
C PRO A 48 13.82 7.56 -6.15
N GLU A 49 13.00 8.47 -5.66
CA GLU A 49 13.43 9.66 -4.92
C GLU A 49 12.51 9.88 -3.71
N VAL A 50 13.06 10.30 -2.59
CA VAL A 50 12.27 10.70 -1.44
C VAL A 50 11.81 12.13 -1.63
N THR A 51 10.49 12.35 -1.60
CA THR A 51 9.88 13.67 -1.77
C THR A 51 10.08 14.53 -0.52
N PRO A 52 9.91 15.85 -0.57
CA PRO A 52 9.96 16.72 0.62
C PRO A 52 8.96 16.33 1.71
N SER A 53 7.82 15.72 1.34
CA SER A 53 6.83 15.17 2.29
C SER A 53 7.25 13.82 2.91
N GLY A 54 8.36 13.23 2.42
CA GLY A 54 8.90 11.97 2.92
C GLY A 54 8.29 10.72 2.29
N ASN A 55 7.53 10.86 1.21
CA ASN A 55 7.04 9.73 0.42
C ASN A 55 8.08 9.29 -0.62
N VAL A 56 7.93 8.10 -1.21
CA VAL A 56 8.84 7.60 -2.25
C VAL A 56 8.18 7.75 -3.61
N ARG A 57 8.78 8.57 -4.48
CA ARG A 57 8.31 8.81 -5.85
C ARG A 57 9.21 8.07 -6.85
N PHE A 58 8.62 7.54 -7.91
CA PHE A 58 9.35 6.96 -9.05
C PHE A 58 8.58 7.14 -10.35
N ARG A 59 9.26 6.95 -11.47
CA ARG A 59 8.64 7.05 -12.80
C ARG A 59 8.60 5.69 -13.50
N ARG A 60 7.49 5.44 -14.19
CA ARG A 60 7.29 4.29 -15.06
C ARG A 60 6.47 4.71 -16.28
N GLU A 61 6.96 4.42 -17.46
CA GLU A 61 6.24 4.69 -18.75
C GLU A 61 5.70 6.13 -18.84
N GLY A 62 6.52 7.11 -18.45
CA GLY A 62 6.17 8.53 -18.47
C GLY A 62 5.26 9.01 -17.34
N ARG A 63 4.71 8.09 -16.52
CA ARG A 63 3.84 8.40 -15.37
C ARG A 63 4.65 8.48 -14.08
N SER A 64 4.20 9.31 -13.15
CA SER A 64 4.82 9.49 -11.83
C SER A 64 3.97 8.83 -10.76
N TYR A 65 4.54 7.84 -10.07
CA TYR A 65 3.91 7.12 -8.98
C TYR A 65 4.50 7.52 -7.65
N VAL A 66 3.68 7.49 -6.60
CA VAL A 66 4.11 7.78 -5.23
C VAL A 66 3.68 6.64 -4.32
N ILE A 67 4.62 6.06 -3.59
CA ILE A 67 4.34 5.20 -2.44
C ILE A 67 4.31 6.09 -1.20
N TYR A 68 3.19 6.10 -0.50
CA TYR A 68 3.04 6.83 0.76
C TYR A 68 3.76 6.11 1.87
N VAL A 69 4.43 6.88 2.72
CA VAL A 69 5.19 6.37 3.87
C VAL A 69 4.50 6.85 5.13
N ASP A 70 3.92 5.90 5.87
CA ASP A 70 3.28 6.16 7.17
C ASP A 70 3.92 5.26 8.24
N GLU A 71 4.71 5.86 9.14
CA GLU A 71 5.35 5.13 10.23
C GLU A 71 4.37 4.76 11.36
N ASN A 72 3.21 5.41 11.42
CA ASN A 72 2.17 5.10 12.39
C ASN A 72 1.31 3.90 11.97
N ASP A 73 1.28 3.60 10.65
CA ASP A 73 0.64 2.41 10.09
C ASP A 73 1.55 1.78 9.01
N ALA A 74 2.67 1.23 9.45
CA ALA A 74 3.70 0.68 8.57
C ALA A 74 3.21 -0.51 7.71
N THR A 75 2.12 -1.14 8.07
CA THR A 75 1.49 -2.24 7.32
C THR A 75 0.48 -1.78 6.28
N TYR A 76 0.07 -0.52 6.32
CA TYR A 76 -0.78 0.06 5.30
C TYR A 76 0.04 0.51 4.09
N PHE A 77 -0.08 -0.21 2.99
CA PHE A 77 0.58 0.11 1.73
C PHE A 77 -0.34 0.91 0.82
N ARG A 78 0.15 2.03 0.30
CA ARG A 78 -0.59 2.91 -0.60
C ARG A 78 0.28 3.37 -1.76
N LEU A 79 -0.11 2.98 -2.98
CA LEU A 79 0.49 3.42 -4.25
C LEU A 79 -0.47 4.38 -4.95
N VAL A 80 0.00 5.55 -5.32
CA VAL A 80 -0.81 6.61 -5.92
C VAL A 80 -0.26 7.02 -7.28
N LEU A 81 -1.18 7.24 -8.23
CA LEU A 81 -1.00 7.93 -9.49
C LEU A 81 -1.98 9.11 -9.52
N ALA A 82 -1.50 10.33 -9.72
CA ALA A 82 -2.31 11.53 -9.75
C ALA A 82 -1.92 12.44 -10.91
N PHE A 83 -2.86 13.21 -11.43
CA PHE A 83 -2.68 14.13 -12.53
C PHE A 83 -3.38 15.45 -12.23
N SER A 84 -2.77 16.56 -12.60
CA SER A 84 -3.43 17.86 -12.54
C SER A 84 -4.42 18.02 -13.69
N ALA A 85 -5.63 18.46 -13.37
CA ALA A 85 -6.66 18.74 -14.34
C ALA A 85 -6.53 20.19 -14.83
N GLU A 86 -6.41 20.38 -16.15
CA GLU A 86 -6.30 21.71 -16.77
C GLU A 86 -7.65 22.46 -16.71
N ASP A 87 -8.76 21.78 -17.11
CA ASP A 87 -10.10 22.37 -17.09
C ASP A 87 -10.75 22.17 -15.70
N LYS A 88 -10.91 23.26 -14.97
CA LYS A 88 -11.52 23.27 -13.61
C LYS A 88 -13.02 23.64 -13.66
N SER A 89 -13.64 23.71 -14.85
CA SER A 89 -15.07 24.03 -14.97
C SER A 89 -15.97 22.97 -14.26
N PRO A 90 -17.18 23.37 -13.82
CA PRO A 90 -18.13 22.45 -13.18
C PRO A 90 -18.47 21.25 -14.07
N GLN A 91 -18.63 21.46 -15.39
CA GLN A 91 -18.93 20.42 -16.35
C GLN A 91 -17.78 19.42 -16.48
N ALA A 92 -16.55 19.89 -16.58
CA ALA A 92 -15.36 19.05 -16.61
C ALA A 92 -15.18 18.28 -15.29
N ARG A 93 -15.53 18.90 -14.15
CA ARG A 93 -15.50 18.24 -12.84
C ARG A 93 -16.49 17.08 -12.79
N ILE A 94 -17.72 17.24 -13.30
CA ILE A 94 -18.72 16.16 -13.37
C ILE A 94 -18.19 14.98 -14.20
N ARG A 95 -17.66 15.25 -15.41
CA ARG A 95 -17.07 14.21 -16.27
C ARG A 95 -15.96 13.44 -15.56
N ARG A 96 -15.08 14.15 -14.84
CA ARG A 96 -14.02 13.51 -14.05
C ARG A 96 -14.57 12.64 -12.92
N LEU A 97 -15.62 13.09 -12.21
CA LEU A 97 -16.28 12.28 -11.18
C LEU A 97 -16.87 10.98 -11.75
N GLU A 98 -17.55 11.07 -12.91
CA GLU A 98 -18.06 9.89 -13.61
C GLU A 98 -16.93 8.95 -14.05
N GLY A 99 -15.83 9.50 -14.56
CA GLY A 99 -14.62 8.75 -14.90
C GLY A 99 -14.02 8.03 -13.69
N CYS A 100 -13.90 8.71 -12.56
CA CYS A 100 -13.39 8.12 -11.30
C CYS A 100 -14.34 7.04 -10.78
N ASN A 101 -15.67 7.27 -10.84
CA ASN A 101 -16.66 6.27 -10.45
C ASN A 101 -16.55 5.01 -11.32
N THR A 102 -16.45 5.16 -12.64
CA THR A 102 -16.26 4.04 -13.58
C THR A 102 -14.98 3.27 -13.29
N ALA A 103 -13.87 3.96 -13.11
CA ALA A 103 -12.58 3.34 -12.77
C ALA A 103 -12.67 2.53 -11.47
N SER A 104 -13.28 3.09 -10.42
CA SER A 104 -13.44 2.41 -9.13
C SER A 104 -14.39 1.21 -9.21
N ALA A 105 -15.46 1.28 -10.02
CA ALA A 105 -16.42 0.19 -10.17
C ALA A 105 -15.88 -0.99 -10.99
N GLU A 106 -15.04 -0.73 -11.99
CA GLU A 106 -14.58 -1.74 -12.94
C GLU A 106 -13.21 -2.34 -12.59
N VAL A 107 -12.42 -1.67 -11.74
CA VAL A 107 -11.06 -2.12 -11.41
C VAL A 107 -10.93 -2.48 -9.93
N LYS A 108 -10.44 -3.70 -9.67
CA LYS A 108 -10.22 -4.19 -8.31
C LYS A 108 -9.06 -3.47 -7.64
N VAL A 109 -9.16 -3.29 -6.32
CA VAL A 109 -8.12 -2.76 -5.41
C VAL A 109 -7.67 -1.32 -5.70
N VAL A 110 -8.39 -0.58 -6.53
CA VAL A 110 -8.11 0.82 -6.85
C VAL A 110 -9.29 1.68 -6.45
N LYS A 111 -9.02 2.75 -5.69
CA LYS A 111 -9.94 3.87 -5.53
C LYS A 111 -9.56 4.95 -6.53
N ALA A 112 -10.52 5.43 -7.30
CA ALA A 112 -10.35 6.62 -8.11
C ALA A 112 -11.27 7.73 -7.58
N PHE A 113 -10.71 8.90 -7.34
CA PHE A 113 -11.43 10.04 -6.77
C PHE A 113 -10.82 11.37 -7.23
N LEU A 114 -11.52 12.46 -7.00
CA LEU A 114 -10.95 13.80 -7.13
C LEU A 114 -10.46 14.26 -5.77
N ASP A 115 -9.23 14.75 -5.71
CA ASP A 115 -8.68 15.36 -4.51
C ASP A 115 -9.31 16.74 -4.20
N SER A 116 -8.79 17.45 -3.19
CA SER A 116 -9.29 18.78 -2.79
C SER A 116 -9.22 19.81 -3.91
N ASP A 117 -8.24 19.69 -4.82
CA ASP A 117 -8.02 20.59 -5.93
C ASP A 117 -8.84 20.21 -7.19
N GLY A 118 -9.60 19.12 -7.11
CA GLY A 118 -10.40 18.55 -8.17
C GLY A 118 -9.58 17.76 -9.20
N ASP A 119 -8.41 17.30 -8.80
CA ASP A 119 -7.48 16.53 -9.62
C ASP A 119 -7.73 15.03 -9.50
N PRO A 120 -7.72 14.27 -10.61
CA PRO A 120 -7.99 12.83 -10.57
C PRO A 120 -6.81 12.09 -9.93
N THR A 121 -7.14 11.27 -8.94
CA THR A 121 -6.21 10.46 -8.15
C THR A 121 -6.65 9.02 -8.17
N PHE A 122 -5.70 8.13 -8.43
CA PHE A 122 -5.87 6.67 -8.47
C PHE A 122 -4.99 6.07 -7.38
N SER A 123 -5.62 5.45 -6.38
CA SER A 123 -4.93 4.92 -5.20
C SER A 123 -5.16 3.41 -5.10
N SER A 124 -4.09 2.63 -5.18
CA SER A 124 -4.11 1.21 -4.84
C SER A 124 -3.69 1.03 -3.38
N GLU A 125 -4.57 0.43 -2.59
CA GLU A 125 -4.40 0.34 -1.14
C GLU A 125 -4.59 -1.09 -0.65
N MET A 126 -3.75 -1.50 0.30
CA MET A 126 -3.86 -2.81 0.94
C MET A 126 -3.14 -2.85 2.29
N PHE A 127 -3.59 -3.75 3.15
CA PHE A 127 -2.85 -4.11 4.35
C PHE A 127 -1.88 -5.24 4.05
N LEU A 128 -0.66 -5.11 4.55
CA LEU A 128 0.41 -6.09 4.45
C LEU A 128 0.62 -6.77 5.81
N VAL A 129 1.20 -7.95 5.83
CA VAL A 129 1.63 -8.58 7.09
C VAL A 129 2.88 -7.88 7.60
N VAL A 130 3.83 -7.63 6.72
CA VAL A 130 5.01 -6.79 7.00
C VAL A 130 5.25 -5.85 5.81
N PRO A 131 5.85 -4.67 6.01
CA PRO A 131 6.06 -3.69 4.93
C PRO A 131 6.71 -4.26 3.69
N GLY A 132 7.67 -5.20 3.83
CA GLY A 132 8.38 -5.81 2.72
C GLY A 132 7.53 -6.66 1.77
N ASP A 133 6.33 -7.06 2.15
CA ASP A 133 5.43 -7.91 1.33
C ASP A 133 4.90 -7.19 0.08
N PHE A 134 4.96 -5.84 0.05
CA PHE A 134 4.57 -5.08 -1.13
C PHE A 134 5.31 -5.54 -2.40
N LYS A 135 6.54 -6.06 -2.26
CA LYS A 135 7.40 -6.54 -3.35
C LYS A 135 6.68 -7.57 -4.22
N THR A 136 5.93 -8.45 -3.61
CA THR A 136 5.21 -9.54 -4.31
C THR A 136 3.99 -9.05 -5.08
N THR A 137 3.47 -7.87 -4.74
CA THR A 137 2.21 -7.34 -5.29
C THR A 137 2.41 -6.10 -6.15
N LEU A 138 3.53 -5.38 -6.04
CA LEU A 138 3.75 -4.09 -6.68
C LEU A 138 3.45 -4.11 -8.19
N SER A 139 3.94 -5.09 -8.93
CA SER A 139 3.71 -5.18 -10.38
C SER A 139 2.23 -5.33 -10.74
N ARG A 140 1.44 -6.01 -9.89
CA ARG A 140 -0.01 -6.16 -10.07
C ARG A 140 -0.75 -4.87 -9.73
N LEU A 141 -0.33 -4.18 -8.66
CA LEU A 141 -0.91 -2.89 -8.27
C LEU A 141 -0.63 -1.81 -9.31
N LEU A 142 0.57 -1.76 -9.88
CA LEU A 142 0.90 -0.86 -10.99
C LEU A 142 -0.03 -1.10 -12.18
N ARG A 143 -0.21 -2.35 -12.63
CA ARG A 143 -1.13 -2.67 -13.72
C ARG A 143 -2.59 -2.33 -13.39
N ALA A 144 -3.04 -2.57 -12.15
CA ALA A 144 -4.39 -2.21 -11.74
C ALA A 144 -4.58 -0.68 -11.75
N THR A 145 -3.61 0.08 -11.25
CA THR A 145 -3.64 1.55 -11.26
C THR A 145 -3.65 2.10 -12.68
N ASP A 146 -2.82 1.54 -13.59
CA ASP A 146 -2.83 1.92 -15.00
C ASP A 146 -4.18 1.63 -15.66
N ASN A 147 -4.73 0.44 -15.44
CA ASN A 147 -6.04 0.07 -16.00
C ASN A 147 -7.15 1.00 -15.49
N ALA A 148 -7.12 1.38 -14.21
CA ALA A 148 -8.07 2.34 -13.66
C ALA A 148 -7.96 3.72 -14.34
N TYR A 149 -6.75 4.19 -14.59
CA TYR A 149 -6.52 5.43 -15.33
C TYR A 149 -7.02 5.33 -16.77
N ASP A 150 -6.78 4.23 -17.47
CA ASP A 150 -7.24 4.03 -18.84
C ASP A 150 -8.78 4.00 -18.92
N LYS A 151 -9.46 3.34 -17.96
CA LYS A 151 -10.92 3.36 -17.83
C LYS A 151 -11.47 4.77 -17.58
N TYR A 152 -10.81 5.51 -16.70
CA TYR A 152 -11.11 6.91 -16.45
C TYR A 152 -11.02 7.75 -17.73
N LEU A 153 -9.90 7.66 -18.46
CA LEU A 153 -9.70 8.43 -19.70
C LEU A 153 -10.76 8.11 -20.74
N LYS A 154 -11.07 6.83 -20.93
CA LYS A 154 -12.13 6.40 -21.85
C LYS A 154 -13.46 7.04 -21.49
N LYS A 155 -13.87 6.95 -20.21
CA LYS A 155 -15.14 7.49 -19.75
C LYS A 155 -15.23 9.02 -19.90
N VAL A 156 -14.17 9.74 -19.55
CA VAL A 156 -14.11 11.21 -19.71
C VAL A 156 -14.18 11.63 -21.19
N ALA A 157 -13.62 10.84 -22.10
CA ALA A 157 -13.68 11.11 -23.55
C ALA A 157 -15.06 10.87 -24.16
N GLU A 158 -15.83 9.89 -23.64
CA GLU A 158 -17.21 9.59 -24.10
C GLU A 158 -18.21 10.70 -23.76
N ALA A 159 -17.93 11.50 -22.75
CA ALA A 159 -18.84 12.56 -22.25
C ALA A 159 -18.60 13.94 -22.90
N LYS A 160 -17.96 14.00 -24.08
CA LYS A 160 -17.71 15.24 -24.85
C LYS A 160 -18.92 15.64 -25.68
#